data_fc86a6bd531482087818c6aa48cf1530
#
_entry.id   fc86a6bd531482087818c6aa48cf1530
#
_cell.length_a   1.000
_cell.length_b   1.000
_cell.length_c   1.000
_cell.angle_alpha   90.00
_cell.angle_beta   90.00
_cell.angle_gamma   90.00
#
_symmetry.space_group_name_H-M   'P 1'
#
loop_
_entity.id
_entity.type
_entity.pdbx_description
1 polymer ?
#
loop_
_entity_poly.entity_id
_entity_poly.type
_entity_poly.pdbx_seq_one_letter_code
_entity_poly.pdbx_strand_id
1 'polypeptide(L)'
;MIVPNLVKTPLKTMITRSLYCSSEIDLNTYLRLSSETLESLNDRFSELIEDHEDRLRGADTSLADGVLTVHLSDLGTYVINKQSPNQQIWLSSPVSGPYRFDIIQVRSFDNAINQTFSLIVFRKIGFIGIQEKPFMPC
;
A
#
# COMPACT_ATOMS: atom_id res chain seq x y z
N MET A 1 17.58 13.70 -37.76
CA MET A 1 17.78 12.99 -36.53
C MET A 1 16.45 12.36 -36.11
N ILE A 2 16.26 11.08 -36.33
CA ILE A 2 15.01 10.38 -36.03
C ILE A 2 15.10 9.94 -34.57
N VAL A 3 14.25 10.50 -33.72
CA VAL A 3 14.08 10.05 -32.33
C VAL A 3 13.26 8.77 -32.37
N PRO A 4 13.74 7.62 -31.86
CA PRO A 4 12.90 6.41 -31.84
C PRO A 4 11.71 6.64 -30.94
N ASN A 5 10.53 6.40 -31.46
CA ASN A 5 9.27 6.39 -30.75
C ASN A 5 9.38 5.50 -29.50
N LEU A 6 9.37 6.13 -28.34
CA LEU A 6 9.17 5.46 -27.08
C LEU A 6 7.73 4.96 -27.08
N VAL A 7 7.53 3.71 -27.42
CA VAL A 7 6.22 3.05 -27.30
C VAL A 7 5.87 3.04 -25.83
N LYS A 8 4.98 3.94 -25.43
CA LYS A 8 4.33 3.92 -24.12
C LYS A 8 3.41 2.71 -24.08
N THR A 9 3.97 1.56 -23.79
CA THR A 9 3.16 0.39 -23.46
C THR A 9 2.44 0.68 -22.15
N PRO A 10 1.11 0.71 -22.11
CA PRO A 10 0.41 0.98 -20.87
C PRO A 10 0.69 -0.16 -19.89
N LEU A 11 1.10 0.18 -18.68
CA LEU A 11 1.41 -0.75 -17.58
C LEU A 11 0.30 -1.80 -17.38
N LYS A 12 -0.92 -1.47 -17.74
CA LYS A 12 -2.10 -2.34 -17.68
C LYS A 12 -2.01 -3.60 -18.56
N THR A 13 -1.24 -3.57 -19.63
CA THR A 13 -1.16 -4.69 -20.59
C THR A 13 -0.13 -5.74 -20.18
N MET A 14 0.83 -5.39 -19.33
CA MET A 14 1.83 -6.34 -18.81
C MET A 14 1.33 -7.19 -17.65
N ILE A 15 0.27 -6.75 -16.96
CA ILE A 15 -0.27 -7.43 -15.77
C ILE A 15 -1.14 -8.64 -16.13
N THR A 16 -1.65 -8.74 -17.36
CA THR A 16 -2.67 -9.73 -17.74
C THR A 16 -2.12 -11.12 -18.15
N ARG A 17 -0.84 -11.35 -18.12
CA ARG A 17 -0.24 -12.62 -18.57
C ARG A 17 0.67 -13.32 -17.58
N SER A 18 0.90 -12.76 -16.40
CA SER A 18 1.65 -13.45 -15.36
C SER A 18 0.67 -14.19 -14.46
N LEU A 19 0.84 -15.49 -14.36
CA LEU A 19 0.11 -16.33 -13.42
C LEU A 19 0.47 -15.87 -12.00
N TYR A 20 -0.43 -15.11 -11.37
CA TYR A 20 -0.28 -14.69 -10.00
C TYR A 20 -0.64 -15.86 -9.09
N CYS A 21 0.34 -16.45 -8.45
CA CYS A 21 0.12 -17.26 -7.27
C CYS A 21 0.25 -16.33 -6.06
N SER A 22 -0.87 -15.92 -5.46
CA SER A 22 -0.85 -15.24 -4.18
C SER A 22 -0.86 -16.29 -3.08
N SER A 23 0.18 -16.34 -2.28
CA SER A 23 0.18 -17.11 -1.04
C SER A 23 -0.14 -16.19 0.12
N GLU A 24 -0.91 -16.69 1.07
CA GLU A 24 -1.02 -16.05 2.38
C GLU A 24 0.38 -15.90 2.96
N ILE A 25 0.68 -14.73 3.52
CA ILE A 25 1.95 -14.48 4.17
C ILE A 25 1.87 -14.98 5.62
N ASP A 26 2.97 -15.49 6.14
CA ASP A 26 3.07 -15.81 7.56
C ASP A 26 3.08 -14.56 8.44
N LEU A 27 2.72 -14.73 9.71
CA LEU A 27 2.61 -13.61 10.65
C LEU A 27 3.93 -12.81 10.80
N ASN A 28 5.07 -13.48 10.82
CA ASN A 28 6.37 -12.80 10.98
C ASN A 28 6.68 -11.93 9.76
N THR A 29 6.43 -12.45 8.57
CA THR A 29 6.56 -11.70 7.31
C THR A 29 5.60 -10.50 7.31
N TYR A 30 4.36 -10.68 7.73
CA TYR A 30 3.40 -9.58 7.87
C TYR A 30 3.91 -8.51 8.85
N LEU A 31 4.34 -8.90 10.04
CA LEU A 31 4.81 -7.95 11.06
C LEU A 31 6.00 -7.13 10.58
N ARG A 32 6.95 -7.77 9.90
CA ARG A 32 8.10 -7.09 9.31
C ARG A 32 7.68 -6.11 8.21
N LEU A 33 6.96 -6.59 7.20
CA LEU A 33 6.55 -5.77 6.04
C LEU A 33 5.63 -4.62 6.44
N SER A 34 4.71 -4.85 7.37
CA SER A 34 3.81 -3.78 7.84
C SER A 34 4.57 -2.72 8.62
N SER A 35 5.57 -3.10 9.43
CA SER A 35 6.41 -2.13 10.14
C SER A 35 7.27 -1.31 9.17
N GLU A 36 7.98 -1.97 8.26
CA GLU A 36 8.79 -1.31 7.21
C GLU A 36 7.93 -0.34 6.38
N THR A 37 6.69 -0.72 6.08
CA THR A 37 5.75 0.14 5.35
C THR A 37 5.38 1.39 6.14
N LEU A 38 5.03 1.24 7.43
CA LEU A 38 4.66 2.39 8.26
C LEU A 38 5.84 3.33 8.49
N GLU A 39 7.05 2.79 8.68
CA GLU A 39 8.29 3.58 8.79
C GLU A 39 8.55 4.37 7.50
N SER A 40 8.49 3.70 6.35
CA SER A 40 8.68 4.35 5.05
C SER A 40 7.62 5.43 4.77
N LEU A 41 6.37 5.20 5.18
CA LEU A 41 5.31 6.21 5.06
C LEU A 41 5.56 7.39 5.99
N ASN A 42 5.99 7.14 7.23
CA ASN A 42 6.33 8.20 8.18
C ASN A 42 7.42 9.12 7.62
N ASP A 43 8.49 8.53 7.08
CA ASP A 43 9.61 9.29 6.49
C ASP A 43 9.13 10.13 5.29
N ARG A 44 8.32 9.54 4.40
CA ARG A 44 7.75 10.22 3.25
C ARG A 44 6.81 11.36 3.64
N PHE A 45 6.00 11.20 4.66
CA PHE A 45 5.14 12.27 5.15
C PHE A 45 5.94 13.37 5.85
N SER A 46 7.00 13.03 6.58
CA SER A 46 7.92 14.01 7.16
C SER A 46 8.57 14.88 6.07
N GLU A 47 9.14 14.25 5.04
CA GLU A 47 9.71 14.95 3.89
C GLU A 47 8.67 15.87 3.21
N LEU A 48 7.46 15.36 2.98
CA LEU A 48 6.37 16.13 2.35
C LEU A 48 5.98 17.37 3.18
N ILE A 49 5.91 17.22 4.49
CA ILE A 49 5.57 18.32 5.40
C ILE A 49 6.68 19.37 5.40
N GLU A 50 7.94 18.96 5.43
CA GLU A 50 9.11 19.86 5.36
C GLU A 50 9.14 20.61 4.03
N ASP A 51 8.94 19.92 2.90
CA ASP A 51 8.97 20.53 1.56
C ASP A 51 7.81 21.53 1.34
N HIS A 52 6.73 21.44 2.11
CA HIS A 52 5.54 22.27 1.95
C HIS A 52 5.14 23.01 3.25
N GLU A 53 6.11 23.39 4.06
CA GLU A 53 5.89 24.04 5.36
C GLU A 53 5.00 25.29 5.26
N ASP A 54 5.11 26.03 4.15
CA ASP A 54 4.29 27.21 3.87
C ASP A 54 2.80 26.92 3.76
N ARG A 55 2.43 25.74 3.26
CA ARG A 55 1.05 25.28 3.03
C ARG A 55 0.52 24.38 4.14
N LEU A 56 1.42 23.64 4.78
CA LEU A 56 1.11 22.63 5.79
C LEU A 56 1.49 23.09 7.20
N ARG A 57 1.22 24.35 7.51
CA ARG A 57 1.56 24.93 8.83
C ARG A 57 0.86 24.15 9.96
N GLY A 58 1.65 23.66 10.90
CA GLY A 58 1.16 22.85 12.00
C GLY A 58 0.82 21.41 11.63
N ALA A 59 1.19 20.97 10.42
CA ALA A 59 1.16 19.56 10.07
C ALA A 59 2.25 18.81 10.85
N ASP A 60 1.97 17.57 11.18
CA ASP A 60 2.89 16.71 11.93
C ASP A 60 2.63 15.24 11.61
N THR A 61 3.64 14.42 11.81
CA THR A 61 3.55 12.97 11.68
C THR A 61 4.15 12.29 12.91
N SER A 62 3.53 11.23 13.35
CA SER A 62 3.97 10.46 14.53
C SER A 62 3.72 8.98 14.32
N LEU A 63 4.75 8.17 14.53
CA LEU A 63 4.67 6.71 14.48
C LEU A 63 4.95 6.14 15.88
N ALA A 64 3.95 5.52 16.48
CA ALA A 64 4.06 4.87 17.78
C ALA A 64 3.22 3.59 17.82
N ASP A 65 3.73 2.53 18.41
CA ASP A 65 3.04 1.26 18.64
C ASP A 65 2.35 0.65 17.39
N GLY A 66 2.94 0.85 16.21
CA GLY A 66 2.38 0.38 14.95
C GLY A 66 1.19 1.18 14.45
N VAL A 67 1.03 2.41 14.94
CA VAL A 67 0.06 3.40 14.50
C VAL A 67 0.80 4.63 13.99
N LEU A 68 0.59 4.95 12.72
CA LEU A 68 1.06 6.17 12.09
C LEU A 68 -0.08 7.18 12.07
N THR A 69 0.11 8.29 12.74
CA THR A 69 -0.81 9.43 12.72
C THR A 69 -0.19 10.55 11.90
N VAL A 70 -0.91 11.03 10.90
CA VAL A 70 -0.49 12.13 10.02
C VAL A 70 -1.53 13.24 10.14
N HIS A 71 -1.15 14.32 10.77
CA HIS A 71 -1.97 15.52 10.87
C HIS A 71 -1.57 16.50 9.76
N LEU A 72 -2.48 16.79 8.84
CA LEU A 72 -2.24 17.68 7.70
C LEU A 72 -3.03 18.99 7.82
N SER A 73 -2.85 19.70 8.92
CA SER A 73 -3.54 20.99 9.17
C SER A 73 -5.03 20.93 8.84
N ASP A 74 -5.52 21.81 7.98
CA ASP A 74 -6.93 21.90 7.57
C ASP A 74 -7.43 20.68 6.77
N LEU A 75 -6.53 19.87 6.24
CA LEU A 75 -6.87 18.62 5.50
C LEU A 75 -7.27 17.48 6.43
N GLY A 76 -7.08 17.66 7.74
CA GLY A 76 -7.49 16.71 8.76
C GLY A 76 -6.41 15.72 9.15
N THR A 77 -6.81 14.72 9.95
CA THR A 77 -5.91 13.72 10.51
C THR A 77 -6.17 12.36 9.88
N TYR A 78 -5.12 11.76 9.38
CA TYR A 78 -5.11 10.41 8.83
C TYR A 78 -4.47 9.47 9.85
N VAL A 79 -5.05 8.29 10.03
CA VAL A 79 -4.52 7.27 10.93
C VAL A 79 -4.33 5.98 10.15
N ILE A 80 -3.10 5.48 10.15
CA ILE A 80 -2.72 4.23 9.48
C ILE A 80 -2.19 3.28 10.55
N ASN A 81 -2.80 2.11 10.68
CA ASN A 81 -2.38 1.16 11.69
C ASN A 81 -2.31 -0.27 11.17
N LYS A 82 -1.39 -1.05 11.72
CA LYS A 82 -1.31 -2.48 11.45
C LYS A 82 -2.31 -3.26 12.31
N GLN A 83 -3.04 -4.18 11.66
CA GLN A 83 -4.02 -5.07 12.28
C GLN A 83 -3.51 -6.50 12.23
N SER A 84 -2.80 -6.93 13.26
CA SER A 84 -2.16 -8.26 13.29
C SER A 84 -3.15 -9.43 13.20
N PRO A 85 -4.34 -9.40 13.83
CA PRO A 85 -5.29 -10.51 13.73
C PRO A 85 -5.75 -10.81 12.30
N ASN A 86 -5.88 -9.77 11.48
CA ASN A 86 -6.33 -9.87 10.10
C ASN A 86 -5.18 -9.78 9.09
N GLN A 87 -3.94 -9.57 9.56
CA GLN A 87 -2.76 -9.32 8.73
C GLN A 87 -2.97 -8.20 7.69
N GLN A 88 -3.63 -7.12 8.13
CA GLN A 88 -4.00 -5.99 7.29
C GLN A 88 -3.37 -4.69 7.78
N ILE A 89 -3.29 -3.72 6.89
CA ILE A 89 -3.07 -2.31 7.22
C ILE A 89 -4.39 -1.57 7.03
N TRP A 90 -4.81 -0.81 8.02
CA TRP A 90 -6.02 -0.03 7.98
C TRP A 90 -5.69 1.46 7.92
N LEU A 91 -6.40 2.18 7.07
CA LEU A 91 -6.33 3.64 6.96
C LEU A 91 -7.68 4.23 7.32
N SER A 92 -7.68 5.16 8.27
CA SER A 92 -8.79 6.07 8.53
C SER A 92 -8.48 7.41 7.88
N SER A 93 -9.30 7.82 6.92
CA SER A 93 -9.18 9.08 6.21
C SER A 93 -10.37 9.97 6.52
N PRO A 94 -10.15 11.26 6.85
CA PRO A 94 -11.24 12.21 7.12
C PRO A 94 -12.05 12.55 5.87
N VAL A 95 -11.49 12.34 4.68
CA VAL A 95 -12.11 12.71 3.40
C VAL A 95 -12.84 11.54 2.75
N SER A 96 -12.24 10.36 2.77
CA SER A 96 -12.71 9.20 1.99
C SER A 96 -13.22 8.04 2.84
N GLY A 97 -13.12 8.15 4.17
CA GLY A 97 -13.50 7.11 5.10
C GLY A 97 -12.44 6.01 5.27
N PRO A 98 -12.82 4.84 5.82
CA PRO A 98 -11.88 3.77 6.12
C PRO A 98 -11.51 2.96 4.89
N TYR A 99 -10.23 2.56 4.81
CA TYR A 99 -9.68 1.61 3.85
C TYR A 99 -8.96 0.48 4.56
N ARG A 100 -8.93 -0.67 3.93
CA ARG A 100 -8.19 -1.84 4.39
C ARG A 100 -7.30 -2.33 3.27
N PHE A 101 -6.07 -2.73 3.62
CA PHE A 101 -5.05 -3.17 2.69
C PHE A 101 -4.53 -4.54 3.11
N ASP A 102 -4.52 -5.48 2.17
CA ASP A 102 -3.90 -6.77 2.33
C ASP A 102 -2.44 -6.70 1.86
N ILE A 103 -1.54 -7.38 2.56
CA ILE A 103 -0.17 -7.60 2.12
C ILE A 103 -0.13 -8.98 1.46
N ILE A 104 0.19 -9.03 0.18
CA ILE A 104 0.31 -10.27 -0.56
C ILE A 104 1.73 -10.46 -1.09
N GLN A 105 2.19 -11.70 -1.15
CA GLN A 105 3.39 -12.05 -1.89
C GLN A 105 3.02 -12.42 -3.32
N VAL A 106 3.68 -11.79 -4.27
CA VAL A 106 3.57 -12.11 -5.68
C VAL A 106 4.87 -12.77 -6.12
N ARG A 107 4.79 -13.99 -6.63
CA ARG A 107 5.91 -14.67 -7.29
C ARG A 107 5.82 -14.42 -8.77
N SER A 108 6.89 -13.88 -9.35
CA SER A 108 7.03 -13.83 -10.79
C SER A 108 7.59 -15.17 -11.29
N PHE A 109 6.91 -15.76 -12.26
CA PHE A 109 7.38 -16.98 -12.94
C PHE A 109 8.11 -16.68 -14.24
N ASP A 110 8.60 -15.48 -14.44
CA ASP A 110 9.47 -15.20 -15.58
C ASP A 110 10.76 -15.97 -15.43
N ASN A 111 11.05 -16.81 -16.42
CA ASN A 111 12.18 -17.75 -16.46
C ASN A 111 13.58 -17.11 -16.30
N ALA A 112 13.67 -15.78 -16.27
CA ALA A 112 14.91 -15.05 -16.11
C ALA A 112 15.18 -14.55 -14.68
N ILE A 113 14.15 -14.35 -13.87
CA ILE A 113 14.30 -13.74 -12.54
C ILE A 113 13.31 -14.39 -11.58
N ASN A 114 13.80 -15.38 -10.84
CA ASN A 114 13.02 -16.04 -9.78
C ASN A 114 12.95 -15.12 -8.56
N GLN A 115 12.26 -13.98 -8.67
CA GLN A 115 12.12 -13.00 -7.60
C GLN A 115 10.73 -13.05 -6.98
N THR A 116 10.70 -13.10 -5.66
CA THR A 116 9.48 -12.94 -4.88
C THR A 116 9.34 -11.48 -4.52
N PHE A 117 8.27 -10.84 -4.96
CA PHE A 117 7.95 -9.47 -4.61
C PHE A 117 6.82 -9.47 -3.56
N SER A 118 6.97 -8.67 -2.54
CA SER A 118 5.88 -8.37 -1.62
C SER A 118 5.16 -7.13 -2.13
N LEU A 119 3.87 -7.26 -2.40
CA LEU A 119 3.04 -6.18 -2.89
C LEU A 119 1.94 -5.87 -1.87
N ILE A 120 1.75 -4.60 -1.58
CA ILE A 120 0.60 -4.15 -0.81
C ILE A 120 -0.55 -3.91 -1.78
N VAL A 121 -1.57 -4.74 -1.69
CA VAL A 121 -2.74 -4.63 -2.57
C VAL A 121 -3.85 -3.88 -1.84
N PHE A 122 -4.32 -2.84 -2.47
CA PHE A 122 -5.41 -2.03 -2.00
C PHE A 122 -6.73 -2.78 -2.17
N ARG A 123 -7.36 -3.17 -1.08
CA ARG A 123 -8.77 -3.56 -1.08
C ARG A 123 -9.58 -2.44 -0.48
N LYS A 124 -10.32 -1.72 -1.30
CA LYS A 124 -11.36 -0.83 -0.81
C LYS A 124 -12.52 -1.71 -0.35
N ILE A 125 -12.66 -1.91 0.95
CA ILE A 125 -13.87 -2.51 1.49
C ILE A 125 -14.89 -1.37 1.60
N GLY A 126 -15.66 -1.20 0.54
CA GLY A 126 -16.86 -0.39 0.58
C GLY A 126 -17.90 -1.10 1.45
N PHE A 127 -18.48 -0.36 2.36
CA PHE A 127 -19.69 -0.75 3.09
C PHE A 127 -20.83 -0.77 2.06
N ILE A 128 -21.10 -1.90 1.43
CA ILE A 128 -22.36 -2.33 0.77
C ILE A 128 -22.04 -3.64 0.04
N GLY A 129 -22.62 -4.73 0.52
CA GLY A 129 -22.94 -6.02 -0.05
C GLY A 129 -22.59 -6.34 -1.50
N ILE A 130 -21.31 -6.46 -1.82
CA ILE A 130 -20.91 -7.18 -3.02
C ILE A 130 -20.18 -8.43 -2.53
N GLN A 131 -20.81 -9.58 -2.73
CA GLN A 131 -20.18 -10.87 -2.53
C GLN A 131 -18.93 -10.95 -3.41
N GLU A 132 -17.79 -10.91 -2.77
CA GLU A 132 -16.53 -11.19 -3.44
C GLU A 132 -16.51 -12.68 -3.79
N LYS A 133 -16.29 -12.96 -5.07
CA LYS A 133 -15.99 -14.34 -5.50
C LYS A 133 -14.73 -14.79 -4.78
N PRO A 134 -14.73 -16.00 -4.18
CA PRO A 134 -13.54 -16.52 -3.55
C PRO A 134 -12.41 -16.58 -4.58
N PHE A 135 -11.27 -16.03 -4.19
CA PHE A 135 -10.04 -16.15 -4.94
C PHE A 135 -9.68 -17.63 -4.99
N MET A 136 -9.61 -18.21 -6.18
CA MET A 136 -9.23 -19.62 -6.31
C MET A 136 -7.75 -19.77 -5.93
N PRO A 137 -7.43 -20.61 -4.93
CA PRO A 137 -6.04 -20.97 -4.67
C PRO A 137 -5.49 -21.77 -5.85
N CYS A 138 -4.24 -21.58 -6.12
CA CYS A 138 -3.49 -22.41 -7.08
C CYS A 138 -3.42 -23.85 -6.59
#